data_8c9bdb75ff33a4e9b23c7c73be3e861d
#
_entry.id   8c9bdb75ff33a4e9b23c7c73be3e861d
#
_cell.length_a   1.000
_cell.length_b   1.000
_cell.length_c   1.000
_cell.angle_alpha   90.00
_cell.angle_beta   90.00
_cell.angle_gamma   90.00
#
_symmetry.space_group_name_H-M   'P 1'
#
loop_
_entity.id
_entity.type
_entity.pdbx_description
1 polymer ?
#
loop_
_entity_poly.entity_id
_entity_poly.type
_entity_poly.pdbx_seq_one_letter_code
_entity_poly.pdbx_strand_id
1 'polypeptide(L)'
;MTHITTEAGGSRGGAALRLILFSLIGIFLFFVPVEINGKSTILLDHAATAISTHARPVAIGFVLLLMAYGAFGPIAKGTWRKTTTDAVFSVLRVLGLVLAGLYLAGIGPEVFFAPDMLPFLFDKLVLSVGLIVPIGALALAFLIGYGLLEFTGVLVQPVMRPIWRTPGWSAIDAVASFVGSYSLALLITDRVFREGKYTVREAAIIATGFSTVSATFMIIVAKTLGLMDIWNFYFWTTLVVTFIVSAITARIWPLSRLXAAAA
;
A
#
# COMPACT_ATOMS: atom_id res chain seq x y z
N MET A 1 53.43 8.34 -10.41
CA MET A 1 52.67 7.08 -10.53
C MET A 1 52.02 6.80 -9.20
N THR A 2 50.79 7.21 -9.04
CA THR A 2 50.05 7.08 -7.78
C THR A 2 49.16 5.82 -7.92
N HIS A 3 49.47 4.81 -7.14
CA HIS A 3 48.65 3.60 -7.05
C HIS A 3 47.33 3.92 -6.37
N ILE A 4 46.25 3.98 -7.16
CA ILE A 4 44.90 3.98 -6.63
C ILE A 4 44.60 2.52 -6.30
N THR A 5 44.74 2.15 -5.03
CA THR A 5 44.28 0.87 -4.53
C THR A 5 42.75 0.95 -4.39
N THR A 6 42.06 0.35 -5.34
CA THR A 6 40.61 0.12 -5.27
C THR A 6 40.36 -0.93 -4.20
N GLU A 7 40.01 -0.52 -2.99
CA GLU A 7 39.45 -1.43 -1.99
C GLU A 7 37.99 -1.71 -2.35
N ALA A 8 37.79 -2.62 -3.28
CA ALA A 8 36.46 -3.18 -3.61
C ALA A 8 36.45 -4.66 -3.18
N GLY A 9 36.66 -4.89 -1.88
CA GLY A 9 36.73 -6.24 -1.33
C GLY A 9 35.67 -6.55 -0.29
N GLY A 10 34.41 -6.04 -0.48
CA GLY A 10 33.29 -6.68 0.18
C GLY A 10 33.10 -8.04 -0.47
N SER A 11 33.35 -9.12 0.27
CA SER A 11 33.30 -10.47 -0.30
C SER A 11 31.91 -10.66 -0.96
N ARG A 12 31.89 -11.21 -2.18
CA ARG A 12 30.65 -11.53 -2.89
C ARG A 12 29.72 -12.39 -2.02
N GLY A 13 30.29 -13.21 -1.15
CA GLY A 13 29.55 -14.00 -0.16
C GLY A 13 28.82 -13.12 0.88
N GLY A 14 29.46 -12.05 1.35
CA GLY A 14 28.83 -11.13 2.31
C GLY A 14 27.65 -10.38 1.71
N ALA A 15 27.77 -9.95 0.45
CA ALA A 15 26.68 -9.27 -0.25
C ALA A 15 25.50 -10.23 -0.49
N ALA A 16 25.78 -11.45 -0.93
CA ALA A 16 24.75 -12.48 -1.14
C ALA A 16 24.04 -12.83 0.18
N LEU A 17 24.79 -12.96 1.26
CA LEU A 17 24.22 -13.26 2.59
C LEU A 17 23.27 -12.14 3.04
N ARG A 18 23.69 -10.87 2.88
CA ARG A 18 22.85 -9.71 3.22
C ARG A 18 21.56 -9.71 2.37
N LEU A 19 21.68 -9.92 1.05
CA LEU A 19 20.53 -10.01 0.16
C LEU A 19 19.54 -11.06 0.70
N ILE A 20 20.02 -12.26 0.96
CA ILE A 20 19.17 -13.37 1.41
C ILE A 20 18.52 -13.03 2.76
N LEU A 21 19.31 -12.66 3.77
CA LEU A 21 18.80 -12.42 5.12
C LEU A 21 17.78 -11.28 5.15
N PHE A 22 18.15 -10.12 4.59
CA PHE A 22 17.26 -8.95 4.67
C PHE A 22 16.04 -9.09 3.75
N SER A 23 16.19 -9.76 2.60
CA SER A 23 15.03 -10.07 1.74
C SER A 23 14.07 -11.04 2.42
N LEU A 24 14.60 -12.07 3.13
CA LEU A 24 13.75 -12.99 3.88
C LEU A 24 13.00 -12.27 5.01
N ILE A 25 13.65 -11.33 5.70
CA ILE A 25 12.99 -10.50 6.72
C ILE A 25 11.86 -9.68 6.05
N GLY A 26 12.16 -9.02 4.93
CA GLY A 26 11.17 -8.23 4.18
C GLY A 26 9.99 -9.09 3.74
N ILE A 27 10.27 -10.25 3.16
CA ILE A 27 9.24 -11.20 2.72
C ILE A 27 8.38 -11.64 3.93
N PHE A 28 9.00 -11.99 5.03
CA PHE A 28 8.29 -12.42 6.24
C PHE A 28 7.37 -11.30 6.75
N LEU A 29 7.89 -10.07 6.86
CA LEU A 29 7.11 -8.93 7.37
C LEU A 29 5.91 -8.58 6.48
N PHE A 30 6.08 -8.64 5.16
CA PHE A 30 5.07 -8.16 4.21
C PHE A 30 4.13 -9.25 3.67
N PHE A 31 4.57 -10.51 3.64
CA PHE A 31 3.83 -11.53 2.88
C PHE A 31 3.43 -12.76 3.70
N VAL A 32 4.07 -13.00 4.86
CA VAL A 32 3.74 -14.21 5.63
C VAL A 32 2.64 -13.87 6.64
N PRO A 33 1.43 -14.45 6.47
CA PRO A 33 0.39 -14.25 7.46
C PRO A 33 0.72 -15.03 8.72
N VAL A 34 0.56 -14.37 9.86
CA VAL A 34 0.77 -14.94 11.19
C VAL A 34 -0.57 -14.90 11.92
N GLU A 35 -0.92 -15.96 12.59
CA GLU A 35 -2.17 -16.00 13.37
C GLU A 35 -1.89 -15.59 14.81
N ILE A 36 -2.50 -14.49 15.24
CA ILE A 36 -2.42 -14.00 16.64
C ILE A 36 -3.85 -13.71 17.10
N ASN A 37 -4.25 -14.35 18.19
CA ASN A 37 -5.58 -14.18 18.81
C ASN A 37 -6.73 -14.42 17.82
N GLY A 38 -6.59 -15.44 16.96
CA GLY A 38 -7.64 -15.81 16.02
C GLY A 38 -7.73 -14.91 14.76
N LYS A 39 -6.80 -13.95 14.62
CA LYS A 39 -6.72 -13.10 13.44
C LYS A 39 -5.46 -13.48 12.65
N SER A 40 -5.65 -13.89 11.40
CA SER A 40 -4.55 -14.23 10.50
C SER A 40 -4.29 -13.06 9.55
N THR A 41 -3.15 -12.41 9.69
CA THR A 41 -2.73 -11.30 8.83
C THR A 41 -1.21 -11.12 8.93
N ILE A 42 -0.65 -10.18 8.16
CA ILE A 42 0.79 -9.91 8.16
C ILE A 42 1.23 -9.24 9.47
N LEU A 43 2.49 -9.39 9.81
CA LEU A 43 3.04 -8.88 11.07
C LEU A 43 2.90 -7.36 11.21
N LEU A 44 3.02 -6.62 10.08
CA LEU A 44 2.85 -5.17 10.07
C LEU A 44 1.43 -4.76 10.49
N ASP A 45 0.41 -5.51 10.05
CA ASP A 45 -0.98 -5.25 10.43
C ASP A 45 -1.24 -5.60 11.90
N HIS A 46 -0.60 -6.67 12.40
CA HIS A 46 -0.65 -6.98 13.84
C HIS A 46 -0.04 -5.86 14.68
N ALA A 47 1.09 -5.30 14.25
CA ALA A 47 1.73 -4.17 14.94
C ALA A 47 0.80 -2.94 14.96
N ALA A 48 0.20 -2.59 13.81
CA ALA A 48 -0.75 -1.48 13.72
C ALA A 48 -1.97 -1.72 14.62
N THR A 49 -2.51 -2.96 14.61
CA THR A 49 -3.64 -3.36 15.44
C THR A 49 -3.28 -3.27 16.93
N ALA A 50 -2.10 -3.72 17.32
CA ALA A 50 -1.64 -3.67 18.71
C ALA A 50 -1.56 -2.22 19.21
N ILE A 51 -1.02 -1.31 18.39
CA ILE A 51 -0.93 0.12 18.73
C ILE A 51 -2.35 0.72 18.86
N SER A 52 -3.23 0.44 17.90
CA SER A 52 -4.60 0.99 17.90
C SER A 52 -5.45 0.44 19.04
N THR A 53 -5.10 -0.73 19.60
CA THR A 53 -5.84 -1.35 20.70
C THR A 53 -5.27 -0.95 22.06
N HIS A 54 -3.96 -1.08 22.24
CA HIS A 54 -3.31 -0.88 23.55
C HIS A 54 -2.92 0.57 23.81
N ALA A 55 -2.72 1.38 22.77
CA ALA A 55 -2.32 2.79 22.87
C ALA A 55 -3.26 3.67 22.04
N ARG A 56 -4.57 3.40 22.08
CA ARG A 56 -5.57 4.04 21.23
C ARG A 56 -5.52 5.59 21.27
N PRO A 57 -5.42 6.26 22.43
CA PRO A 57 -5.33 7.73 22.41
C PRO A 57 -4.09 8.24 21.69
N VAL A 58 -2.95 7.56 21.84
CA VAL A 58 -1.70 7.92 21.15
C VAL A 58 -1.85 7.71 19.63
N ALA A 59 -2.46 6.58 19.24
CA ALA A 59 -2.73 6.27 17.84
C ALA A 59 -3.63 7.34 17.20
N ILE A 60 -4.72 7.70 17.86
CA ILE A 60 -5.66 8.74 17.40
C ILE A 60 -4.93 10.08 17.25
N GLY A 61 -4.18 10.49 18.28
CA GLY A 61 -3.42 11.74 18.27
C GLY A 61 -2.44 11.80 17.11
N PHE A 62 -1.69 10.72 16.91
CA PHE A 62 -0.72 10.61 15.81
C PHE A 62 -1.40 10.75 14.45
N VAL A 63 -2.50 10.00 14.24
CA VAL A 63 -3.21 10.00 12.95
C VAL A 63 -3.86 11.36 12.70
N LEU A 64 -4.44 12.00 13.72
CA LEU A 64 -4.98 13.35 13.58
C LEU A 64 -3.90 14.37 13.23
N LEU A 65 -2.70 14.25 13.80
CA LEU A 65 -1.57 15.11 13.43
C LEU A 65 -1.19 14.91 11.96
N LEU A 66 -1.15 13.66 11.48
CA LEU A 66 -0.89 13.38 10.06
C LEU A 66 -1.98 13.98 9.17
N MET A 67 -3.24 13.84 9.57
CA MET A 67 -4.37 14.41 8.81
C MET A 67 -4.30 15.93 8.79
N ALA A 68 -4.01 16.56 9.92
CA ALA A 68 -3.87 18.03 10.04
C ALA A 68 -2.70 18.52 9.16
N TYR A 69 -1.56 17.83 9.22
CA TYR A 69 -0.41 18.15 8.36
C TYR A 69 -0.78 18.03 6.88
N GLY A 70 -1.49 16.96 6.51
CA GLY A 70 -1.94 16.73 5.13
C GLY A 70 -2.97 17.76 4.66
N ALA A 71 -3.85 18.23 5.54
CA ALA A 71 -4.88 19.21 5.22
C ALA A 71 -4.29 20.64 5.13
N PHE A 72 -3.50 21.04 6.13
CA PHE A 72 -3.01 22.42 6.22
C PHE A 72 -1.68 22.66 5.49
N GLY A 73 -0.87 21.62 5.26
CA GLY A 73 0.41 21.74 4.57
C GLY A 73 0.32 22.41 3.22
N PRO A 74 -0.52 21.91 2.29
CA PRO A 74 -0.69 22.55 0.98
C PRO A 74 -1.24 23.98 1.07
N ILE A 75 -2.08 24.27 2.07
CA ILE A 75 -2.65 25.61 2.30
C ILE A 75 -1.52 26.54 2.73
N ALA A 76 -0.72 26.16 3.71
CA ALA A 76 0.41 26.95 4.22
C ALA A 76 1.47 27.22 3.17
N LYS A 77 1.71 26.24 2.27
CA LYS A 77 2.69 26.37 1.20
C LYS A 77 2.13 27.08 -0.06
N GLY A 78 0.84 27.43 -0.07
CA GLY A 78 0.20 28.04 -1.21
C GLY A 78 0.04 27.14 -2.42
N THR A 79 0.18 25.81 -2.23
CA THR A 79 0.10 24.84 -3.34
C THR A 79 -1.29 24.25 -3.52
N TRP A 80 -2.23 24.58 -2.64
CA TRP A 80 -3.53 23.93 -2.54
C TRP A 80 -4.43 24.11 -3.77
N ARG A 81 -4.17 25.10 -4.62
CA ARG A 81 -4.96 25.34 -5.85
C ARG A 81 -4.09 25.61 -7.08
N LYS A 82 -2.92 24.99 -7.15
CA LYS A 82 -2.08 25.07 -8.35
C LYS A 82 -2.74 24.42 -9.55
N THR A 83 -3.44 23.30 -9.30
CA THR A 83 -4.24 22.61 -10.32
C THR A 83 -5.64 22.34 -9.75
N THR A 84 -6.60 22.01 -10.62
CA THR A 84 -7.95 21.61 -10.21
C THR A 84 -7.87 20.38 -9.28
N THR A 85 -6.98 19.45 -9.60
CA THR A 85 -6.76 18.25 -8.80
C THR A 85 -6.27 18.62 -7.38
N ASP A 86 -5.31 19.55 -7.28
CA ASP A 86 -4.80 20.00 -5.97
C ASP A 86 -5.91 20.63 -5.13
N ALA A 87 -6.76 21.44 -5.77
CA ALA A 87 -7.88 22.10 -5.10
C ALA A 87 -8.88 21.07 -4.56
N VAL A 88 -9.28 20.10 -5.39
CA VAL A 88 -10.23 19.05 -5.01
C VAL A 88 -9.66 18.24 -3.83
N PHE A 89 -8.40 17.78 -3.94
CA PHE A 89 -7.80 16.99 -2.86
C PHE A 89 -7.61 17.80 -1.58
N SER A 90 -7.34 19.10 -1.69
CA SER A 90 -7.21 19.95 -0.50
C SER A 90 -8.56 20.08 0.23
N VAL A 91 -9.64 20.27 -0.52
CA VAL A 91 -11.00 20.30 0.05
C VAL A 91 -11.32 18.97 0.73
N LEU A 92 -11.04 17.84 0.05
CA LEU A 92 -11.31 16.51 0.59
C LEU A 92 -10.51 16.24 1.88
N ARG A 93 -9.24 16.68 1.93
CA ARG A 93 -8.41 16.52 3.14
C ARG A 93 -8.97 17.30 4.32
N VAL A 94 -9.39 18.55 4.08
CA VAL A 94 -10.00 19.38 5.14
C VAL A 94 -11.32 18.76 5.59
N LEU A 95 -12.16 18.32 4.64
CA LEU A 95 -13.44 17.67 4.96
C LEU A 95 -13.21 16.40 5.78
N GLY A 96 -12.23 15.57 5.38
CA GLY A 96 -11.89 14.36 6.14
C GLY A 96 -11.46 14.66 7.57
N LEU A 97 -10.65 15.70 7.75
CA LEU A 97 -10.21 16.12 9.10
C LEU A 97 -11.40 16.60 9.95
N VAL A 98 -12.31 17.38 9.35
CA VAL A 98 -13.52 17.87 10.03
C VAL A 98 -14.40 16.67 10.43
N LEU A 99 -14.65 15.72 9.53
CA LEU A 99 -15.47 14.55 9.83
C LEU A 99 -14.85 13.68 10.93
N ALA A 100 -13.52 13.51 10.90
CA ALA A 100 -12.82 12.79 11.96
C ALA A 100 -12.97 13.50 13.30
N GLY A 101 -12.86 14.83 13.32
CA GLY A 101 -13.05 15.63 14.52
C GLY A 101 -14.48 15.53 15.07
N LEU A 102 -15.48 15.61 14.19
CA LEU A 102 -16.89 15.49 14.58
C LEU A 102 -17.17 14.09 15.17
N TYR A 103 -16.64 13.05 14.54
CA TYR A 103 -16.80 11.67 15.02
C TYR A 103 -16.21 11.53 16.43
N LEU A 104 -14.99 12.00 16.65
CA LEU A 104 -14.30 11.88 17.94
C LEU A 104 -14.93 12.75 19.02
N ALA A 105 -15.53 13.87 18.63
CA ALA A 105 -16.25 14.76 19.56
C ALA A 105 -17.68 14.28 19.85
N GLY A 106 -18.19 13.31 19.08
CA GLY A 106 -19.57 12.82 19.23
C GLY A 106 -20.61 13.84 18.76
N ILE A 107 -20.27 14.67 17.78
CA ILE A 107 -21.12 15.76 17.29
C ILE A 107 -21.57 15.43 15.86
N GLY A 108 -22.89 15.48 15.63
CA GLY A 108 -23.45 15.29 14.28
C GLY A 108 -24.75 14.53 14.28
N PRO A 109 -25.35 14.35 13.10
CA PRO A 109 -26.57 13.55 12.97
C PRO A 109 -26.35 12.10 13.41
N GLU A 110 -27.38 11.50 13.99
CA GLU A 110 -27.30 10.13 14.52
C GLU A 110 -26.83 9.12 13.46
N VAL A 111 -27.18 9.31 12.20
CA VAL A 111 -26.79 8.42 11.10
C VAL A 111 -25.27 8.35 10.94
N PHE A 112 -24.53 9.42 11.29
CA PHE A 112 -23.07 9.42 11.19
C PHE A 112 -22.42 8.40 12.15
N PHE A 113 -23.12 8.05 13.24
CA PHE A 113 -22.60 7.16 14.26
C PHE A 113 -23.06 5.72 14.08
N ALA A 114 -23.80 5.42 12.99
CA ALA A 114 -24.12 4.04 12.64
C ALA A 114 -22.83 3.22 12.45
N PRO A 115 -22.82 1.95 12.86
CA PRO A 115 -21.59 1.13 12.86
C PRO A 115 -20.89 1.03 11.49
N ASP A 116 -21.64 1.19 10.40
CA ASP A 116 -21.12 1.11 9.02
C ASP A 116 -20.79 2.48 8.41
N MET A 117 -20.86 3.55 9.22
CA MET A 117 -20.55 4.92 8.77
C MET A 117 -19.23 5.41 9.33
N LEU A 118 -19.22 6.56 10.04
CA LEU A 118 -17.96 7.16 10.56
C LEU A 118 -17.16 6.22 11.49
N PRO A 119 -17.81 5.40 12.37
CA PRO A 119 -17.02 4.45 13.16
C PRO A 119 -16.22 3.48 12.28
N PHE A 120 -16.86 2.90 11.25
CA PHE A 120 -16.15 2.01 10.32
C PHE A 120 -15.05 2.76 9.58
N LEU A 121 -15.38 3.92 9.00
CA LEU A 121 -14.42 4.70 8.21
C LEU A 121 -13.22 5.12 9.05
N PHE A 122 -13.45 5.60 10.28
CA PHE A 122 -12.36 6.07 11.12
C PHE A 122 -11.53 4.90 11.67
N ASP A 123 -12.17 3.92 12.29
CA ASP A 123 -11.45 2.85 13.00
C ASP A 123 -10.83 1.83 12.05
N LYS A 124 -11.56 1.44 10.99
CA LYS A 124 -11.09 0.38 10.09
C LYS A 124 -10.25 0.92 8.93
N LEU A 125 -10.46 2.16 8.48
CA LEU A 125 -9.71 2.71 7.37
C LEU A 125 -8.70 3.76 7.83
N VAL A 126 -9.15 4.87 8.42
CA VAL A 126 -8.27 6.01 8.73
C VAL A 126 -7.20 5.61 9.75
N LEU A 127 -7.60 5.02 10.87
CA LEU A 127 -6.68 4.65 11.94
C LEU A 127 -5.73 3.53 11.48
N SER A 128 -6.28 2.51 10.82
CA SER A 128 -5.49 1.38 10.34
C SER A 128 -4.45 1.83 9.30
N VAL A 129 -4.87 2.59 8.28
CA VAL A 129 -3.96 3.07 7.23
C VAL A 129 -2.95 4.05 7.80
N GLY A 130 -3.38 4.97 8.68
CA GLY A 130 -2.51 5.95 9.31
C GLY A 130 -1.41 5.34 10.16
N LEU A 131 -1.61 4.13 10.67
CA LEU A 131 -0.60 3.40 11.44
C LEU A 131 0.24 2.48 10.55
N ILE A 132 -0.40 1.72 9.65
CA ILE A 132 0.32 0.69 8.87
C ILE A 132 1.30 1.31 7.87
N VAL A 133 0.99 2.50 7.32
CA VAL A 133 1.86 3.13 6.32
C VAL A 133 3.21 3.55 6.92
N PRO A 134 3.30 4.25 8.06
CA PRO A 134 4.60 4.55 8.66
C PRO A 134 5.37 3.29 9.09
N ILE A 135 4.68 2.30 9.67
CA ILE A 135 5.30 1.03 10.06
C ILE A 135 5.86 0.32 8.82
N GLY A 136 5.05 0.26 7.75
CA GLY A 136 5.46 -0.33 6.48
C GLY A 136 6.62 0.41 5.84
N ALA A 137 6.64 1.74 5.93
CA ALA A 137 7.72 2.55 5.37
C ALA A 137 9.07 2.22 6.04
N LEU A 138 9.06 1.99 7.37
CA LEU A 138 10.27 1.57 8.08
C LEU A 138 10.71 0.15 7.67
N ALA A 139 9.75 -0.75 7.51
CA ALA A 139 10.02 -2.14 7.13
C ALA A 139 10.41 -2.27 5.64
N LEU A 140 10.04 -1.28 4.82
CA LEU A 140 10.21 -1.36 3.36
C LEU A 140 11.67 -1.45 2.93
N ALA A 141 12.60 -0.93 3.76
CA ALA A 141 14.02 -1.03 3.49
C ALA A 141 14.49 -2.50 3.38
N PHE A 142 13.88 -3.40 4.14
CA PHE A 142 14.22 -4.83 4.08
C PHE A 142 13.71 -5.49 2.80
N LEU A 143 12.59 -5.00 2.26
CA LEU A 143 12.00 -5.55 1.06
C LEU A 143 12.67 -5.05 -0.22
N ILE A 144 12.96 -3.75 -0.28
CA ILE A 144 13.45 -3.08 -1.51
C ILE A 144 14.96 -2.90 -1.50
N GLY A 145 15.55 -2.65 -0.33
CA GLY A 145 16.92 -2.15 -0.20
C GLY A 145 18.03 -3.13 -0.56
N TYR A 146 17.76 -4.40 -0.71
CA TYR A 146 18.80 -5.43 -0.81
C TYR A 146 18.73 -6.27 -2.10
N GLY A 147 17.98 -5.82 -3.13
CA GLY A 147 17.99 -6.44 -4.45
C GLY A 147 16.86 -7.42 -4.74
N LEU A 148 15.89 -7.57 -3.85
CA LEU A 148 14.76 -8.46 -4.06
C LEU A 148 13.92 -8.06 -5.28
N LEU A 149 13.73 -6.75 -5.49
CA LEU A 149 13.00 -6.22 -6.65
C LEU A 149 13.66 -6.65 -7.95
N GLU A 150 14.98 -6.50 -8.01
CA GLU A 150 15.76 -6.82 -9.20
C GLU A 150 15.71 -8.31 -9.50
N PHE A 151 15.85 -9.14 -8.47
CA PHE A 151 15.76 -10.61 -8.60
C PHE A 151 14.38 -11.04 -9.11
N THR A 152 13.32 -10.58 -8.44
CA THR A 152 11.93 -10.88 -8.83
C THR A 152 11.65 -10.35 -10.24
N GLY A 153 12.15 -9.15 -10.51
CA GLY A 153 11.98 -8.50 -11.81
C GLY A 153 12.45 -9.38 -12.96
N VAL A 154 13.66 -9.93 -12.85
CA VAL A 154 14.22 -10.80 -13.91
C VAL A 154 13.37 -12.07 -14.06
N LEU A 155 13.01 -12.68 -12.93
CA LEU A 155 12.33 -14.00 -12.94
C LEU A 155 10.95 -13.93 -13.57
N VAL A 156 10.13 -12.91 -13.24
CA VAL A 156 8.73 -12.86 -13.72
C VAL A 156 8.51 -11.88 -14.89
N GLN A 157 9.55 -11.21 -15.36
CA GLN A 157 9.49 -10.29 -16.51
C GLN A 157 8.80 -10.90 -17.75
N PRO A 158 9.10 -12.17 -18.13
CA PRO A 158 8.47 -12.76 -19.31
C PRO A 158 6.95 -12.87 -19.24
N VAL A 159 6.39 -12.86 -18.03
CA VAL A 159 4.94 -12.94 -17.80
C VAL A 159 4.34 -11.53 -17.65
N MET A 160 4.98 -10.68 -16.83
CA MET A 160 4.44 -9.36 -16.49
C MET A 160 4.39 -8.41 -17.70
N ARG A 161 5.46 -8.36 -18.51
CA ARG A 161 5.54 -7.44 -19.65
C ARG A 161 4.45 -7.68 -20.71
N PRO A 162 4.27 -8.91 -21.23
CA PRO A 162 3.27 -9.10 -22.29
C PRO A 162 1.82 -8.99 -21.78
N ILE A 163 1.55 -9.42 -20.54
CA ILE A 163 0.18 -9.48 -20.04
C ILE A 163 -0.27 -8.11 -19.48
N TRP A 164 0.53 -7.52 -18.59
CA TRP A 164 0.12 -6.29 -17.88
C TRP A 164 0.87 -5.03 -18.33
N ARG A 165 1.89 -5.18 -19.17
CA ARG A 165 2.72 -4.06 -19.65
C ARG A 165 3.46 -3.34 -18.54
N THR A 166 3.81 -4.08 -17.49
CA THR A 166 4.56 -3.59 -16.32
C THR A 166 5.86 -4.38 -16.16
N PRO A 167 6.88 -3.82 -15.49
CA PRO A 167 8.10 -4.58 -15.22
C PRO A 167 7.83 -5.75 -14.28
N GLY A 168 8.72 -6.75 -14.32
CA GLY A 168 8.56 -7.97 -13.53
C GLY A 168 8.45 -7.73 -12.03
N TRP A 169 9.23 -6.77 -11.51
CA TRP A 169 9.20 -6.48 -10.07
C TRP A 169 7.85 -5.96 -9.57
N SER A 170 6.95 -5.51 -10.46
CA SER A 170 5.60 -5.10 -10.06
C SER A 170 4.75 -6.27 -9.53
N ALA A 171 5.19 -7.52 -9.70
CA ALA A 171 4.56 -8.66 -9.06
C ALA A 171 4.60 -8.54 -7.52
N ILE A 172 5.62 -7.88 -6.98
CA ILE A 172 5.74 -7.64 -5.53
C ILE A 172 4.58 -6.74 -5.05
N ASP A 173 4.25 -5.71 -5.85
CA ASP A 173 3.11 -4.81 -5.53
C ASP A 173 1.79 -5.62 -5.48
N ALA A 174 1.58 -6.50 -6.46
CA ALA A 174 0.37 -7.33 -6.52
C ALA A 174 0.27 -8.26 -5.30
N VAL A 175 1.35 -8.94 -4.94
CA VAL A 175 1.37 -9.85 -3.79
C VAL A 175 1.21 -9.07 -2.48
N ALA A 176 1.89 -7.92 -2.35
CA ALA A 176 1.79 -7.06 -1.15
C ALA A 176 0.35 -6.57 -0.93
N SER A 177 -0.35 -6.21 -2.00
CA SER A 177 -1.75 -5.79 -1.92
C SER A 177 -2.64 -6.92 -1.45
N PHE A 178 -2.47 -8.10 -2.05
CA PHE A 178 -3.35 -9.24 -1.83
C PHE A 178 -3.15 -9.87 -0.45
N VAL A 179 -1.89 -10.12 -0.05
CA VAL A 179 -1.58 -10.77 1.23
C VAL A 179 -1.62 -9.77 2.38
N GLY A 180 -1.11 -8.57 2.16
CA GLY A 180 -1.04 -7.49 3.16
C GLY A 180 -2.21 -6.54 3.07
N SER A 181 -1.96 -5.40 2.44
CA SER A 181 -3.01 -4.39 2.23
C SER A 181 -2.69 -3.54 1.00
N TYR A 182 -3.74 -2.99 0.39
CA TYR A 182 -3.56 -2.09 -0.76
C TYR A 182 -2.72 -0.86 -0.39
N SER A 183 -2.81 -0.40 0.86
CA SER A 183 -2.03 0.75 1.34
C SER A 183 -0.53 0.46 1.31
N LEU A 184 -0.13 -0.74 1.71
CA LEU A 184 1.27 -1.18 1.64
C LEU A 184 1.73 -1.32 0.20
N ALA A 185 0.89 -1.89 -0.67
CA ALA A 185 1.22 -2.01 -2.10
C ALA A 185 1.43 -0.62 -2.72
N LEU A 186 0.53 0.33 -2.43
CA LEU A 186 0.68 1.70 -2.93
C LEU A 186 1.94 2.38 -2.40
N LEU A 187 2.32 2.08 -1.15
CA LEU A 187 3.58 2.60 -0.58
C LEU A 187 4.79 2.06 -1.36
N ILE A 188 4.79 0.77 -1.69
CA ILE A 188 5.84 0.15 -2.52
C ILE A 188 5.87 0.83 -3.90
N THR A 189 4.70 0.93 -4.55
CA THR A 189 4.57 1.54 -5.87
C THR A 189 5.10 2.99 -5.88
N ASP A 190 4.71 3.81 -4.89
CA ASP A 190 5.17 5.20 -4.77
C ASP A 190 6.68 5.26 -4.59
N ARG A 191 7.23 4.40 -3.74
CA ARG A 191 8.69 4.38 -3.48
C ARG A 191 9.46 4.01 -4.76
N VAL A 192 9.06 2.94 -5.43
CA VAL A 192 9.71 2.45 -6.66
C VAL A 192 9.57 3.48 -7.79
N PHE A 193 8.42 4.17 -7.86
CA PHE A 193 8.19 5.24 -8.83
C PHE A 193 9.14 6.42 -8.56
N ARG A 194 9.26 6.85 -7.30
CA ARG A 194 10.18 7.96 -6.92
C ARG A 194 11.65 7.63 -7.18
N GLU A 195 12.00 6.35 -7.17
CA GLU A 195 13.34 5.87 -7.52
C GLU A 195 13.56 5.81 -9.05
N GLY A 196 12.55 6.21 -9.84
CA GLY A 196 12.64 6.24 -11.30
C GLY A 196 12.55 4.86 -11.96
N LYS A 197 12.15 3.84 -11.22
CA LYS A 197 12.07 2.45 -11.73
C LYS A 197 10.74 2.14 -12.42
N TYR A 198 9.72 2.97 -12.22
CA TYR A 198 8.43 2.89 -12.92
C TYR A 198 8.22 4.15 -13.75
N THR A 199 7.69 3.98 -14.95
CA THR A 199 7.13 5.10 -15.72
C THR A 199 5.79 5.51 -15.10
N VAL A 200 5.32 6.72 -15.43
CA VAL A 200 3.98 7.21 -15.01
C VAL A 200 2.89 6.19 -15.41
N ARG A 201 2.99 5.65 -16.61
CA ARG A 201 2.04 4.66 -17.13
C ARG A 201 2.07 3.38 -16.30
N GLU A 202 3.26 2.84 -16.04
CA GLU A 202 3.42 1.59 -15.26
C GLU A 202 2.90 1.78 -13.83
N ALA A 203 3.28 2.88 -13.18
CA ALA A 203 2.79 3.21 -11.83
C ALA A 203 1.25 3.31 -11.80
N ALA A 204 0.66 3.94 -12.82
CA ALA A 204 -0.80 4.07 -12.91
C ALA A 204 -1.47 2.69 -13.11
N ILE A 205 -0.91 1.83 -13.96
CA ILE A 205 -1.42 0.47 -14.18
C ILE A 205 -1.35 -0.33 -12.86
N ILE A 206 -0.22 -0.25 -12.15
CA ILE A 206 -0.02 -0.98 -10.90
C ILE A 206 -1.01 -0.47 -9.83
N ALA A 207 -1.08 0.85 -9.65
CA ALA A 207 -1.94 1.47 -8.63
C ALA A 207 -3.43 1.20 -8.86
N THR A 208 -3.86 1.08 -10.13
CA THR A 208 -5.29 0.85 -10.45
C THR A 208 -5.63 -0.62 -10.68
N GLY A 209 -4.65 -1.45 -11.05
CA GLY A 209 -4.89 -2.83 -11.40
C GLY A 209 -4.43 -3.87 -10.38
N PHE A 210 -3.34 -3.56 -9.65
CA PHE A 210 -2.77 -4.50 -8.68
C PHE A 210 -3.07 -4.12 -7.23
N SER A 211 -3.48 -2.87 -6.96
CA SER A 211 -3.88 -2.43 -5.62
C SER A 211 -5.28 -2.97 -5.29
N THR A 212 -5.34 -4.28 -5.13
CA THR A 212 -6.59 -5.01 -4.90
C THR A 212 -6.97 -4.97 -3.41
N VAL A 213 -8.19 -5.37 -3.14
CA VAL A 213 -8.64 -5.59 -1.76
C VAL A 213 -7.88 -6.81 -1.20
N SER A 214 -7.35 -6.69 0.01
CA SER A 214 -6.61 -7.79 0.63
C SER A 214 -7.52 -8.97 0.96
N ALA A 215 -6.93 -10.17 1.04
CA ALA A 215 -7.65 -11.38 1.42
C ALA A 215 -8.37 -11.22 2.76
N THR A 216 -7.75 -10.54 3.72
CA THR A 216 -8.35 -10.27 5.04
C THR A 216 -9.62 -9.41 4.91
N PHE A 217 -9.55 -8.34 4.09
CA PHE A 217 -10.73 -7.47 3.88
C PHE A 217 -11.83 -8.21 3.12
N MET A 218 -11.47 -9.10 2.19
CA MET A 218 -12.44 -9.94 1.48
C MET A 218 -13.25 -10.81 2.47
N ILE A 219 -12.60 -11.32 3.54
CA ILE A 219 -13.30 -12.08 4.59
C ILE A 219 -14.32 -11.17 5.31
N ILE A 220 -13.95 -9.92 5.61
CA ILE A 220 -14.86 -8.96 6.24
C ILE A 220 -16.08 -8.72 5.36
N VAL A 221 -15.84 -8.48 4.06
CA VAL A 221 -16.92 -8.26 3.08
C VAL A 221 -17.83 -9.51 2.99
N ALA A 222 -17.23 -10.69 2.88
CA ALA A 222 -17.98 -11.96 2.78
C ALA A 222 -18.86 -12.20 4.02
N LYS A 223 -18.34 -11.92 5.22
CA LYS A 223 -19.11 -12.04 6.46
C LYS A 223 -20.27 -11.05 6.51
N THR A 224 -20.00 -9.81 6.12
CA THR A 224 -21.00 -8.73 6.13
C THR A 224 -22.16 -9.04 5.17
N LEU A 225 -21.84 -9.61 4.00
CA LEU A 225 -22.82 -9.90 2.95
C LEU A 225 -23.39 -11.32 3.03
N GLY A 226 -22.99 -12.12 4.02
CA GLY A 226 -23.46 -13.49 4.17
C GLY A 226 -22.96 -14.43 3.07
N LEU A 227 -21.76 -14.20 2.53
CA LEU A 227 -21.20 -14.98 1.42
C LEU A 227 -20.24 -16.09 1.88
N MET A 228 -20.15 -16.35 3.19
CA MET A 228 -19.19 -17.35 3.70
C MET A 228 -19.46 -18.77 3.21
N ASP A 229 -20.74 -19.07 2.89
CA ASP A 229 -21.10 -20.40 2.35
C ASP A 229 -20.50 -20.64 0.95
N ILE A 230 -20.26 -19.56 0.19
CA ILE A 230 -19.63 -19.63 -1.13
C ILE A 230 -18.24 -18.99 -1.14
N TRP A 231 -17.55 -18.99 0.03
CA TRP A 231 -16.27 -18.30 0.21
C TRP A 231 -15.23 -18.65 -0.86
N ASN A 232 -15.05 -19.95 -1.15
CA ASN A 232 -14.05 -20.36 -2.14
C ASN A 232 -14.36 -19.82 -3.54
N PHE A 233 -15.64 -19.86 -3.93
CA PHE A 233 -16.07 -19.33 -5.23
C PHE A 233 -15.86 -17.81 -5.28
N TYR A 234 -16.28 -17.09 -4.24
CA TYR A 234 -16.10 -15.64 -4.14
C TYR A 234 -14.63 -15.25 -4.22
N PHE A 235 -13.79 -15.91 -3.42
CA PHE A 235 -12.35 -15.61 -3.33
C PHE A 235 -11.65 -15.80 -4.68
N TRP A 236 -11.77 -17.00 -5.27
CA TRP A 236 -11.05 -17.31 -6.51
C TRP A 236 -11.59 -16.53 -7.70
N THR A 237 -12.90 -16.31 -7.76
CA THR A 237 -13.53 -15.50 -8.82
C THR A 237 -13.03 -14.06 -8.76
N THR A 238 -13.03 -13.46 -7.57
CA THR A 238 -12.54 -12.09 -7.37
C THR A 238 -11.08 -11.97 -7.80
N LEU A 239 -10.24 -12.91 -7.39
CA LEU A 239 -8.81 -12.90 -7.71
C LEU A 239 -8.59 -12.99 -9.24
N VAL A 240 -9.20 -13.97 -9.88
CA VAL A 240 -9.04 -14.19 -11.34
C VAL A 240 -9.57 -13.00 -12.13
N VAL A 241 -10.78 -12.52 -11.78
CA VAL A 241 -11.40 -11.37 -12.47
C VAL A 241 -10.53 -10.12 -12.30
N THR A 242 -10.00 -9.86 -11.12
CA THR A 242 -9.12 -8.71 -10.86
C THR A 242 -7.92 -8.71 -11.82
N PHE A 243 -7.24 -9.84 -11.95
CA PHE A 243 -6.05 -9.93 -12.81
C PHE A 243 -6.39 -9.89 -14.31
N ILE A 244 -7.53 -10.44 -14.72
CA ILE A 244 -7.99 -10.33 -16.11
C ILE A 244 -8.36 -8.87 -16.43
N VAL A 245 -9.14 -8.22 -15.55
CA VAL A 245 -9.56 -6.83 -15.75
C VAL A 245 -8.35 -5.90 -15.77
N SER A 246 -7.36 -6.11 -14.89
CA SER A 246 -6.16 -5.26 -14.88
C SER A 246 -5.36 -5.38 -16.19
N ALA A 247 -5.30 -6.58 -16.79
CA ALA A 247 -4.66 -6.76 -18.10
C ALA A 247 -5.40 -6.03 -19.22
N ILE A 248 -6.74 -6.02 -19.16
CA ILE A 248 -7.59 -5.31 -20.13
C ILE A 248 -7.44 -3.80 -19.94
N THR A 249 -7.55 -3.28 -18.70
CA THR A 249 -7.49 -1.85 -18.41
C THR A 249 -6.13 -1.24 -18.80
N ALA A 250 -5.04 -2.02 -18.70
CA ALA A 250 -3.72 -1.57 -19.15
C ALA A 250 -3.67 -1.24 -20.65
N ARG A 251 -4.66 -1.70 -21.44
CA ARG A 251 -4.73 -1.54 -22.89
C ARG A 251 -5.75 -0.52 -23.36
N ILE A 252 -6.65 -0.09 -22.49
CA ILE A 252 -7.73 0.85 -22.88
C ILE A 252 -7.44 2.26 -22.34
N TRP A 253 -8.19 3.23 -22.88
CA TRP A 253 -8.12 4.61 -22.40
C TRP A 253 -8.64 4.67 -20.96
N PRO A 254 -8.05 5.46 -20.04
CA PRO A 254 -6.93 6.41 -20.24
C PRO A 254 -5.52 5.82 -20.07
N LEU A 255 -5.38 4.64 -19.48
CA LEU A 255 -4.06 4.08 -19.14
C LEU A 255 -3.18 3.87 -20.37
N SER A 256 -3.79 3.46 -21.49
CA SER A 256 -3.05 3.20 -22.73
C SER A 256 -2.36 4.45 -23.31
N ARG A 257 -2.80 5.67 -22.93
CA ARG A 257 -2.27 6.94 -23.47
C ARG A 257 -1.35 7.68 -22.49
N LEU A 258 -1.15 7.14 -21.31
CA LEU A 258 -0.21 7.79 -20.41
C LEU A 258 1.23 7.67 -20.91
N UNK A 259 1.87 8.59 -20.65
CA UNK A 259 3.09 8.64 -21.08
C UNK A 259 3.87 7.56 -20.52
N ALA A 260 4.69 7.19 -21.31
CA ALA A 260 5.68 6.20 -20.90
C ALA A 260 6.97 6.86 -20.40
N ALA A 261 6.96 8.15 -20.20
CA ALA A 261 8.10 8.87 -19.62
C ALA A 261 8.31 8.45 -18.15
N ALA A 262 9.56 8.33 -17.75
CA ALA A 262 9.92 8.12 -16.34
C ALA A 262 9.65 9.40 -15.53
N ALA A 263 9.53 9.26 -14.21
CA ALA A 263 9.30 10.37 -13.29
C ALA A 263 10.54 11.31 -13.24
#